data_9d19d2d9e3ec94d37aba46a4ff89f97e
#
_entry.id   9d19d2d9e3ec94d37aba46a4ff89f97e
#
_cell.length_a   1.000
_cell.length_b   1.000
_cell.length_c   1.000
_cell.angle_alpha   90.00
_cell.angle_beta   90.00
_cell.angle_gamma   90.00
#
_symmetry.space_group_name_H-M   'P 1'
#
loop_
_entity.id
_entity.type
_entity.pdbx_description
1 polymer ?
#
loop_
_entity_poly.entity_id
_entity_poly.type
_entity_poly.pdbx_seq_one_letter_code
_entity_poly.pdbx_strand_id
1 'polypeptide(L)'
;MENPMPLPTRRAVALTCATAIASTLSAYAATPASRNSVAVQASPDFPAAAPESVGVDSRPLVQLSEMIRKENLDVRSFLVVKDGKLIYERYSQGLTRNHNYELYSITKNVTALAAGVLVDEGRSKLDEKVAPILTKARPDLQDAFSDKQSIELRHVLSMSTGLVYNFKPTDDPIYYGAPDRLKLAAETTPKVAPGTTFDYTDVNPILASATLGADAGMPLQDFAKERLFKPMGMSHYTWERADDKGLLSSGWGLRLRAVDMAKLGQLVLTGGRWDGKQIVSQAWVRTMTAPASAPWYGYYWWINDIVATEPETHAMGFKGQFIVVLPERNAVLVMTSMLPIEGGLRESRNVLAIRRMVNDYVLPALSNQAHAKPTPARHKALARELELASQHQGKSGAPADPTDTPKL
;
A
#
# COMPACT_ATOMS: atom_id res chain seq x y z
N MET A 1 -16.35 46.52 38.48
CA MET A 1 -16.19 46.35 39.93
C MET A 1 -17.15 45.25 40.29
N GLU A 2 -16.65 44.07 40.53
CA GLU A 2 -17.22 43.04 41.40
C GLU A 2 -16.27 41.85 41.39
N ASN A 3 -15.84 41.45 42.56
CA ASN A 3 -14.78 40.48 42.86
C ASN A 3 -15.30 39.04 42.75
N PRO A 4 -14.45 38.07 42.45
CA PRO A 4 -14.79 36.65 42.42
C PRO A 4 -14.72 36.01 43.81
N MET A 5 -15.66 35.11 44.11
CA MET A 5 -15.70 34.29 45.33
C MET A 5 -14.74 33.07 45.24
N PRO A 6 -14.24 32.61 46.41
CA PRO A 6 -13.25 31.54 46.47
C PRO A 6 -13.86 30.13 46.58
N LEU A 7 -13.13 29.11 46.06
CA LEU A 7 -13.44 27.69 46.14
C LEU A 7 -13.12 27.08 47.52
N PRO A 8 -13.87 26.06 48.00
CA PRO A 8 -13.61 25.43 49.30
C PRO A 8 -12.57 24.30 49.19
N THR A 9 -11.71 24.28 50.20
CA THR A 9 -10.68 23.27 50.49
C THR A 9 -11.26 21.96 50.99
N ARG A 10 -10.79 20.82 50.45
CA ARG A 10 -11.08 19.48 51.01
C ARG A 10 -10.03 19.12 52.05
N ARG A 11 -10.51 18.81 53.28
CA ARG A 11 -9.75 18.18 54.37
C ARG A 11 -9.75 16.66 54.19
N ALA A 12 -8.58 16.05 54.38
CA ALA A 12 -8.36 14.62 54.52
C ALA A 12 -8.80 14.14 55.93
N VAL A 13 -9.44 12.96 55.98
CA VAL A 13 -9.60 12.21 57.24
C VAL A 13 -9.08 10.79 56.97
N ALA A 14 -8.01 10.44 57.68
CA ALA A 14 -7.50 9.09 57.78
C ALA A 14 -8.23 8.38 58.94
N LEU A 15 -8.62 7.13 58.70
CA LEU A 15 -9.01 6.23 59.78
C LEU A 15 -8.49 4.83 59.50
N THR A 16 -7.55 4.40 60.38
CA THR A 16 -7.01 3.07 60.54
C THR A 16 -7.97 2.15 61.27
N CYS A 17 -8.17 0.93 60.80
CA CYS A 17 -8.55 -0.19 61.67
C CYS A 17 -8.03 -1.51 61.03
N ALA A 18 -7.10 -2.13 61.73
CA ALA A 18 -6.61 -3.50 61.50
C ALA A 18 -7.47 -4.48 62.31
N THR A 19 -7.93 -5.55 61.65
CA THR A 19 -8.30 -6.79 62.36
C THR A 19 -8.03 -7.97 61.44
N ALA A 20 -7.17 -8.88 61.93
CA ALA A 20 -6.78 -10.15 61.34
C ALA A 20 -7.91 -11.18 61.52
N ILE A 21 -8.23 -11.90 60.47
CA ILE A 21 -8.93 -13.20 60.54
C ILE A 21 -8.22 -14.16 59.62
N ALA A 22 -7.59 -15.17 60.20
CA ALA A 22 -7.06 -16.33 59.51
C ALA A 22 -8.19 -17.30 59.16
N SER A 23 -8.30 -17.71 57.91
CA SER A 23 -9.11 -18.86 57.49
C SER A 23 -8.47 -19.56 56.29
N THR A 24 -8.28 -20.81 56.50
CA THR A 24 -7.74 -21.92 55.70
C THR A 24 -8.10 -21.89 54.23
N LEU A 25 -7.07 -21.83 53.37
CA LEU A 25 -7.16 -22.04 51.94
C LEU A 25 -7.04 -23.52 51.59
N SER A 26 -8.15 -24.08 51.13
CA SER A 26 -8.15 -25.38 50.46
C SER A 26 -7.68 -25.16 49.01
N ALA A 27 -6.58 -25.79 48.64
CA ALA A 27 -5.98 -25.71 47.32
C ALA A 27 -6.84 -26.50 46.31
N TYR A 28 -7.55 -25.82 45.42
CA TYR A 28 -8.05 -26.41 44.17
C TYR A 28 -6.98 -26.18 43.10
N ALA A 29 -6.29 -27.23 42.73
CA ALA A 29 -5.38 -27.23 41.58
C ALA A 29 -6.18 -27.12 40.30
N ALA A 30 -6.20 -25.93 39.71
CA ALA A 30 -6.69 -25.74 38.37
C ALA A 30 -5.64 -26.21 37.36
N THR A 31 -5.93 -27.29 36.66
CA THR A 31 -5.19 -27.76 35.49
C THR A 31 -5.15 -26.63 34.42
N PRO A 32 -3.99 -26.25 33.89
CA PRO A 32 -3.97 -25.28 32.81
C PRO A 32 -4.57 -25.89 31.56
N ALA A 33 -5.71 -25.35 31.12
CA ALA A 33 -6.23 -25.63 29.79
C ALA A 33 -5.18 -25.28 28.75
N SER A 34 -4.66 -26.29 28.06
CA SER A 34 -3.77 -26.16 26.92
C SER A 34 -4.52 -25.34 25.84
N ARG A 35 -4.23 -24.07 25.76
CA ARG A 35 -4.56 -23.28 24.58
C ARG A 35 -3.61 -23.73 23.46
N ASN A 36 -4.06 -24.68 22.66
CA ASN A 36 -3.51 -24.90 21.32
C ASN A 36 -3.84 -23.68 20.48
N SER A 37 -3.07 -22.59 20.67
CA SER A 37 -2.91 -21.60 19.65
C SER A 37 -2.18 -22.28 18.51
N VAL A 38 -2.89 -22.69 17.46
CA VAL A 38 -2.28 -22.94 16.16
C VAL A 38 -1.65 -21.61 15.78
N ALA A 39 -0.35 -21.49 16.06
CA ALA A 39 0.43 -20.39 15.52
C ALA A 39 0.31 -20.52 14.00
N VAL A 40 -0.44 -19.62 13.38
CA VAL A 40 -0.41 -19.43 11.94
C VAL A 40 1.04 -19.07 11.65
N GLN A 41 1.80 -20.03 11.13
CA GLN A 41 3.17 -19.82 10.71
C GLN A 41 3.13 -18.71 9.67
N ALA A 42 3.61 -17.52 10.03
CA ALA A 42 3.76 -16.45 9.07
C ALA A 42 4.62 -16.98 7.93
N SER A 43 4.13 -16.87 6.70
CA SER A 43 4.93 -17.19 5.51
C SER A 43 6.20 -16.35 5.59
N PRO A 44 7.40 -16.93 5.46
CA PRO A 44 8.63 -16.20 5.65
C PRO A 44 8.71 -15.03 4.65
N ASP A 45 9.26 -13.90 5.09
CA ASP A 45 9.69 -12.86 4.16
C ASP A 45 10.70 -13.46 3.15
N PHE A 46 11.01 -12.73 2.08
CA PHE A 46 11.96 -13.19 1.06
C PHE A 46 13.27 -13.73 1.66
N PRO A 47 13.81 -14.84 1.15
CA PRO A 47 15.16 -15.24 1.48
C PRO A 47 16.15 -14.15 1.04
N ALA A 48 17.07 -13.79 1.92
CA ALA A 48 18.13 -12.83 1.60
C ALA A 48 19.23 -13.52 0.77
N ALA A 49 19.80 -12.78 -0.19
CA ALA A 49 20.94 -13.23 -0.97
C ALA A 49 21.89 -12.06 -1.29
N ALA A 50 23.17 -12.36 -1.44
CA ALA A 50 24.11 -11.37 -1.98
C ALA A 50 23.77 -11.11 -3.45
N PRO A 51 23.83 -9.85 -3.94
CA PRO A 51 23.49 -9.52 -5.33
C PRO A 51 24.25 -10.40 -6.34
N GLU A 52 25.54 -10.58 -6.15
CA GLU A 52 26.38 -11.37 -7.04
C GLU A 52 26.01 -12.85 -7.10
N SER A 53 25.38 -13.39 -6.04
CA SER A 53 24.96 -14.80 -6.03
C SER A 53 23.79 -15.10 -6.97
N VAL A 54 23.12 -14.06 -7.46
CA VAL A 54 22.03 -14.12 -8.45
C VAL A 54 22.36 -13.35 -9.73
N GLY A 55 23.65 -13.11 -9.99
CA GLY A 55 24.11 -12.47 -11.21
C GLY A 55 23.92 -10.96 -11.27
N VAL A 56 23.78 -10.28 -10.15
CA VAL A 56 23.60 -8.82 -10.06
C VAL A 56 24.90 -8.14 -9.61
N ASP A 57 25.30 -7.09 -10.30
CA ASP A 57 26.46 -6.28 -9.91
C ASP A 57 26.07 -5.29 -8.80
N SER A 58 26.63 -5.44 -7.60
CA SER A 58 26.32 -4.56 -6.47
C SER A 58 26.89 -3.14 -6.59
N ARG A 59 27.85 -2.88 -7.48
CA ARG A 59 28.46 -1.54 -7.60
C ARG A 59 27.46 -0.45 -7.97
N PRO A 60 26.58 -0.61 -8.98
CA PRO A 60 25.56 0.39 -9.26
C PRO A 60 24.56 0.59 -8.09
N LEU A 61 24.28 -0.46 -7.30
CA LEU A 61 23.41 -0.34 -6.12
C LEU A 61 24.09 0.46 -4.99
N VAL A 62 25.40 0.33 -4.82
CA VAL A 62 26.19 1.19 -3.93
C VAL A 62 26.13 2.64 -4.42
N GLN A 63 26.35 2.88 -5.72
CA GLN A 63 26.26 4.22 -6.31
C GLN A 63 24.87 4.84 -6.18
N LEU A 64 23.80 4.04 -6.30
CA LEU A 64 22.42 4.48 -6.03
C LEU A 64 22.29 5.04 -4.60
N SER A 65 22.75 4.29 -3.61
CA SER A 65 22.68 4.75 -2.21
C SER A 65 23.52 5.99 -1.96
N GLU A 66 24.74 6.03 -2.54
CA GLU A 66 25.60 7.22 -2.47
C GLU A 66 24.92 8.46 -3.10
N MET A 67 24.29 8.31 -4.26
CA MET A 67 23.57 9.38 -4.94
C MET A 67 22.43 9.89 -4.05
N ILE A 68 21.61 9.01 -3.50
CA ILE A 68 20.51 9.38 -2.58
C ILE A 68 21.05 10.21 -1.41
N ARG A 69 22.18 9.80 -0.80
CA ARG A 69 22.79 10.55 0.31
C ARG A 69 23.39 11.89 -0.13
N LYS A 70 24.17 11.88 -1.22
CA LYS A 70 24.86 13.09 -1.73
C LYS A 70 23.88 14.18 -2.19
N GLU A 71 22.77 13.77 -2.79
CA GLU A 71 21.71 14.71 -3.22
C GLU A 71 20.67 14.98 -2.11
N ASN A 72 20.86 14.38 -0.95
CA ASN A 72 20.02 14.59 0.23
C ASN A 72 18.53 14.28 -0.04
N LEU A 73 18.24 13.26 -0.83
CA LEU A 73 16.89 12.83 -1.18
C LEU A 73 16.25 12.11 0.00
N ASP A 74 14.98 12.44 0.31
CA ASP A 74 14.21 11.76 1.35
C ASP A 74 13.63 10.44 0.83
N VAL A 75 14.53 9.51 0.49
CA VAL A 75 14.20 8.12 0.16
C VAL A 75 14.34 7.29 1.43
N ARG A 76 13.23 6.86 1.97
CA ARG A 76 13.12 6.20 3.27
C ARG A 76 13.49 4.73 3.24
N SER A 77 13.03 4.02 2.20
CA SER A 77 13.50 2.67 1.92
C SER A 77 13.67 2.45 0.42
N PHE A 78 14.58 1.56 0.04
CA PHE A 78 14.73 1.07 -1.32
C PHE A 78 15.09 -0.42 -1.29
N LEU A 79 14.25 -1.27 -1.89
CA LEU A 79 14.41 -2.71 -1.91
C LEU A 79 14.51 -3.21 -3.35
N VAL A 80 15.32 -4.24 -3.56
CA VAL A 80 15.38 -5.00 -4.83
C VAL A 80 15.22 -6.47 -4.53
N VAL A 81 14.19 -7.08 -5.12
CA VAL A 81 13.98 -8.53 -5.14
C VAL A 81 14.36 -9.02 -6.54
N LYS A 82 15.21 -10.03 -6.61
CA LYS A 82 15.65 -10.69 -7.86
C LYS A 82 15.50 -12.20 -7.72
N ASP A 83 14.82 -12.83 -8.67
CA ASP A 83 14.59 -14.28 -8.66
C ASP A 83 13.98 -14.77 -7.32
N GLY A 84 13.04 -13.98 -6.77
CA GLY A 84 12.36 -14.27 -5.50
C GLY A 84 13.26 -14.12 -4.26
N LYS A 85 14.43 -13.49 -4.37
CA LYS A 85 15.36 -13.25 -3.25
C LYS A 85 15.54 -11.75 -3.04
N LEU A 86 15.53 -11.31 -1.79
CA LEU A 86 15.84 -9.94 -1.42
C LEU A 86 17.36 -9.74 -1.46
N ILE A 87 17.83 -8.96 -2.43
CA ILE A 87 19.26 -8.78 -2.73
C ILE A 87 19.78 -7.40 -2.32
N TYR A 88 18.89 -6.45 -2.11
CA TYR A 88 19.23 -5.11 -1.68
C TYR A 88 18.11 -4.58 -0.79
N GLU A 89 18.48 -4.07 0.37
CA GLU A 89 17.54 -3.58 1.38
C GLU A 89 18.17 -2.38 2.10
N ARG A 90 17.75 -1.19 1.70
CA ARG A 90 18.23 0.09 2.22
C ARG A 90 17.15 0.79 3.00
N TYR A 91 17.50 1.27 4.19
CA TYR A 91 16.64 2.14 5.02
C TYR A 91 17.42 3.40 5.41
N SER A 92 16.72 4.54 5.54
CA SER A 92 17.29 5.77 6.08
C SER A 92 17.23 5.78 7.62
N GLN A 93 17.82 6.81 8.22
CA GLN A 93 17.97 6.94 9.67
C GLN A 93 16.64 6.75 10.42
N GLY A 94 16.70 5.92 11.47
CA GLY A 94 15.55 5.63 12.33
C GLY A 94 14.51 4.67 11.74
N LEU A 95 14.69 4.20 10.51
CA LEU A 95 13.77 3.29 9.86
C LEU A 95 14.33 1.88 9.76
N THR A 96 13.44 0.91 9.79
CA THR A 96 13.79 -0.53 9.75
C THR A 96 12.82 -1.30 8.87
N ARG A 97 13.09 -2.58 8.66
CA ARG A 97 12.20 -3.52 7.97
C ARG A 97 10.78 -3.55 8.54
N ASN A 98 10.62 -3.28 9.84
CA ASN A 98 9.33 -3.37 10.53
C ASN A 98 8.53 -2.07 10.50
N HIS A 99 9.05 -1.03 9.84
CA HIS A 99 8.36 0.24 9.70
C HIS A 99 7.22 0.14 8.67
N ASN A 100 6.02 0.61 9.04
CA ASN A 100 4.87 0.70 8.15
C ASN A 100 4.80 2.08 7.51
N TYR A 101 4.83 2.10 6.20
CA TYR A 101 4.72 3.32 5.39
C TYR A 101 3.29 3.53 4.93
N GLU A 102 2.82 4.78 4.94
CA GLU A 102 1.58 5.15 4.25
C GLU A 102 1.77 4.92 2.74
N LEU A 103 0.93 4.07 2.17
CA LEU A 103 1.02 3.70 0.76
C LEU A 103 0.39 4.71 -0.18
N TYR A 104 -0.46 5.60 0.37
CA TYR A 104 -1.27 6.49 -0.46
C TYR A 104 -1.99 5.69 -1.57
N SER A 105 -1.87 6.12 -2.82
CA SER A 105 -2.56 5.51 -3.96
C SER A 105 -2.13 4.08 -4.30
N ILE A 106 -1.04 3.55 -3.76
CA ILE A 106 -0.73 2.10 -3.89
C ILE A 106 -1.83 1.24 -3.25
N THR A 107 -2.63 1.79 -2.34
CA THR A 107 -3.84 1.13 -1.82
C THR A 107 -4.76 0.64 -2.93
N LYS A 108 -4.88 1.39 -4.05
CA LYS A 108 -5.68 1.03 -5.23
C LYS A 108 -5.22 -0.28 -5.88
N ASN A 109 -3.92 -0.57 -5.85
CA ASN A 109 -3.37 -1.80 -6.42
C ASN A 109 -3.78 -3.04 -5.61
N VAL A 110 -3.90 -2.90 -4.29
CA VAL A 110 -4.46 -3.96 -3.42
C VAL A 110 -5.94 -4.17 -3.73
N THR A 111 -6.68 -3.09 -3.98
CA THR A 111 -8.09 -3.16 -4.42
C THR A 111 -8.23 -3.90 -5.75
N ALA A 112 -7.35 -3.64 -6.72
CA ALA A 112 -7.35 -4.38 -8.00
C ALA A 112 -7.07 -5.88 -7.80
N LEU A 113 -6.15 -6.24 -6.90
CA LEU A 113 -5.90 -7.65 -6.55
C LEU A 113 -7.12 -8.30 -5.88
N ALA A 114 -7.77 -7.60 -4.95
CA ALA A 114 -8.99 -8.08 -4.30
C ALA A 114 -10.15 -8.26 -5.28
N ALA A 115 -10.33 -7.31 -6.22
CA ALA A 115 -11.29 -7.43 -7.32
C ALA A 115 -11.03 -8.70 -8.15
N GLY A 116 -9.76 -9.00 -8.42
CA GLY A 116 -9.38 -10.21 -9.13
C GLY A 116 -9.77 -11.50 -8.43
N VAL A 117 -9.60 -11.56 -7.13
CA VAL A 117 -10.04 -12.72 -6.34
C VAL A 117 -11.56 -12.88 -6.41
N LEU A 118 -12.32 -11.78 -6.31
CA LEU A 118 -13.78 -11.83 -6.44
C LEU A 118 -14.25 -12.26 -7.84
N VAL A 119 -13.55 -11.80 -8.89
CA VAL A 119 -13.84 -12.24 -10.27
C VAL A 119 -13.51 -13.72 -10.46
N ASP A 120 -12.38 -14.19 -9.94
CA ASP A 120 -11.99 -15.61 -9.99
C ASP A 120 -12.98 -16.51 -9.25
N GLU A 121 -13.62 -16.00 -8.18
CA GLU A 121 -14.69 -16.68 -7.43
C GLU A 121 -16.08 -16.57 -8.09
N GLY A 122 -16.19 -15.84 -9.19
CA GLY A 122 -17.47 -15.57 -9.88
C GLY A 122 -18.44 -14.69 -9.09
N ARG A 123 -17.96 -13.96 -8.10
CA ARG A 123 -18.73 -13.05 -7.23
C ARG A 123 -18.84 -11.65 -7.78
N SER A 124 -17.85 -11.19 -8.58
CA SER A 124 -17.88 -9.95 -9.31
C SER A 124 -17.64 -10.16 -10.80
N LYS A 125 -18.09 -9.24 -11.65
CA LYS A 125 -17.84 -9.23 -13.09
C LYS A 125 -17.44 -7.84 -13.56
N LEU A 126 -16.52 -7.77 -14.53
CA LEU A 126 -16.05 -6.49 -15.07
C LEU A 126 -17.16 -5.66 -15.75
N ASP A 127 -18.16 -6.32 -16.32
CA ASP A 127 -19.31 -5.72 -17.00
C ASP A 127 -20.53 -5.53 -16.11
N GLU A 128 -20.45 -5.87 -14.83
CA GLU A 128 -21.55 -5.62 -13.90
C GLU A 128 -21.77 -4.11 -13.67
N LYS A 129 -23.02 -3.72 -13.56
CA LYS A 129 -23.40 -2.35 -13.28
C LYS A 129 -23.29 -2.04 -11.80
N VAL A 130 -22.51 -1.01 -11.45
CA VAL A 130 -22.27 -0.68 -10.04
C VAL A 130 -23.48 -0.06 -9.35
N ALA A 131 -24.28 0.74 -10.06
CA ALA A 131 -25.43 1.44 -9.48
C ALA A 131 -26.48 0.49 -8.87
N PRO A 132 -26.95 -0.60 -9.54
CA PRO A 132 -27.87 -1.56 -8.94
C PRO A 132 -27.33 -2.25 -7.69
N ILE A 133 -26.03 -2.56 -7.64
CA ILE A 133 -25.38 -3.16 -6.48
C ILE A 133 -25.40 -2.19 -5.31
N LEU A 134 -24.99 -0.95 -5.57
CA LEU A 134 -24.86 0.08 -4.56
C LEU A 134 -26.24 0.55 -4.03
N THR A 135 -27.25 0.68 -4.90
CA THR A 135 -28.60 1.06 -4.46
C THR A 135 -29.30 -0.06 -3.69
N LYS A 136 -29.00 -1.31 -3.97
CA LYS A 136 -29.47 -2.44 -3.15
C LYS A 136 -28.85 -2.38 -1.74
N ALA A 137 -27.58 -2.04 -1.62
CA ALA A 137 -26.88 -1.89 -0.34
C ALA A 137 -27.26 -0.59 0.41
N ARG A 138 -27.54 0.50 -0.35
CA ARG A 138 -27.85 1.84 0.13
C ARG A 138 -29.07 2.40 -0.63
N PRO A 139 -30.31 1.95 -0.27
CA PRO A 139 -31.55 2.42 -0.94
C PRO A 139 -31.79 3.92 -0.85
N ASP A 140 -31.25 4.56 0.20
CA ASP A 140 -31.28 6.00 0.39
C ASP A 140 -30.52 6.81 -0.69
N LEU A 141 -29.65 6.16 -1.47
CA LEU A 141 -28.90 6.77 -2.57
C LEU A 141 -29.51 6.48 -3.97
N GLN A 142 -30.69 5.89 -4.04
CA GLN A 142 -31.35 5.51 -5.29
C GLN A 142 -31.40 6.66 -6.31
N ASP A 143 -31.84 7.85 -5.88
CA ASP A 143 -31.96 9.02 -6.75
C ASP A 143 -30.59 9.53 -7.21
N ALA A 144 -29.58 9.51 -6.33
CA ALA A 144 -28.22 9.94 -6.63
C ALA A 144 -27.51 9.03 -7.65
N PHE A 145 -27.92 7.76 -7.76
CA PHE A 145 -27.40 6.83 -8.76
C PHE A 145 -28.26 6.73 -10.03
N SER A 146 -29.36 7.50 -10.17
CA SER A 146 -30.30 7.39 -11.30
C SER A 146 -29.65 7.66 -12.66
N ASP A 147 -28.70 8.57 -12.73
CA ASP A 147 -27.95 8.97 -13.93
C ASP A 147 -26.65 8.17 -14.14
N LYS A 148 -26.34 7.17 -13.30
CA LYS A 148 -25.11 6.38 -13.29
C LYS A 148 -25.29 4.90 -13.66
N GLN A 149 -26.45 4.56 -14.21
CA GLN A 149 -26.85 3.17 -14.51
C GLN A 149 -25.97 2.46 -15.55
N SER A 150 -25.20 3.22 -16.35
CA SER A 150 -24.28 2.68 -17.35
C SER A 150 -22.87 2.41 -16.85
N ILE A 151 -22.54 2.85 -15.63
CA ILE A 151 -21.20 2.65 -15.05
C ILE A 151 -21.00 1.16 -14.68
N GLU A 152 -19.95 0.57 -15.22
CA GLU A 152 -19.53 -0.81 -14.94
C GLU A 152 -18.31 -0.85 -14.03
N LEU A 153 -18.07 -2.01 -13.39
CA LEU A 153 -16.90 -2.20 -12.52
C LEU A 153 -15.57 -1.94 -13.27
N ARG A 154 -15.49 -2.34 -14.57
CA ARG A 154 -14.30 -2.04 -15.40
C ARG A 154 -14.02 -0.55 -15.51
N HIS A 155 -15.06 0.30 -15.59
CA HIS A 155 -14.91 1.75 -15.68
C HIS A 155 -14.37 2.34 -14.36
N VAL A 156 -14.81 1.79 -13.25
CA VAL A 156 -14.34 2.17 -11.90
C VAL A 156 -12.86 1.82 -11.74
N LEU A 157 -12.47 0.57 -12.06
CA LEU A 157 -11.10 0.09 -11.90
C LEU A 157 -10.12 0.77 -12.89
N SER A 158 -10.59 1.22 -14.05
CA SER A 158 -9.76 1.89 -15.06
C SER A 158 -9.80 3.42 -15.01
N MET A 159 -10.40 4.03 -13.96
CA MET A 159 -10.52 5.49 -13.85
C MET A 159 -11.23 6.14 -15.05
N SER A 160 -12.31 5.54 -15.51
CA SER A 160 -13.06 6.00 -16.70
C SER A 160 -14.57 6.03 -16.50
N THR A 161 -15.05 6.27 -15.29
CA THR A 161 -16.49 6.38 -15.00
C THR A 161 -17.17 7.59 -15.64
N GLY A 162 -16.42 8.59 -16.08
CA GLY A 162 -16.96 9.87 -16.54
C GLY A 162 -17.41 10.79 -15.43
N LEU A 163 -17.22 10.43 -14.17
CA LEU A 163 -17.52 11.24 -13.00
C LEU A 163 -16.35 12.18 -12.73
N VAL A 164 -16.52 13.44 -13.04
CA VAL A 164 -15.49 14.46 -12.83
C VAL A 164 -15.62 15.04 -11.44
N TYR A 165 -14.59 14.86 -10.64
CA TYR A 165 -14.49 15.38 -9.30
C TYR A 165 -13.31 16.35 -9.19
N ASN A 166 -13.61 17.63 -8.90
CA ASN A 166 -12.57 18.65 -8.77
C ASN A 166 -11.87 18.48 -7.42
N PHE A 167 -10.64 18.08 -7.48
CA PHE A 167 -9.78 17.80 -6.35
C PHE A 167 -9.12 19.07 -5.78
N LYS A 168 -9.26 19.27 -4.47
CA LYS A 168 -8.51 20.28 -3.70
C LYS A 168 -7.75 19.57 -2.57
N PRO A 169 -6.44 19.40 -2.65
CA PRO A 169 -5.68 18.54 -1.74
C PRO A 169 -5.70 18.93 -0.27
N THR A 170 -6.03 20.18 0.06
CA THR A 170 -5.86 20.71 1.42
C THR A 170 -7.10 20.64 2.30
N ASP A 171 -8.29 20.62 1.72
CA ASP A 171 -9.57 20.73 2.44
C ASP A 171 -10.68 19.85 1.85
N ASP A 172 -10.32 18.92 0.98
CA ASP A 172 -11.28 18.07 0.29
C ASP A 172 -11.95 17.08 1.25
N PRO A 173 -13.27 17.11 1.37
CA PRO A 173 -14.03 16.21 2.25
C PRO A 173 -13.77 14.72 1.99
N ILE A 174 -13.40 14.35 0.76
CA ILE A 174 -13.10 12.96 0.40
C ILE A 174 -11.98 12.38 1.26
N TYR A 175 -10.99 13.22 1.65
CA TYR A 175 -9.87 12.84 2.52
C TYR A 175 -10.09 13.22 3.98
N TYR A 176 -10.74 14.37 4.24
CA TYR A 176 -10.77 15.05 5.52
C TYR A 176 -12.19 15.23 6.06
N GLY A 177 -12.89 14.13 6.37
CA GLY A 177 -14.07 14.18 7.19
C GLY A 177 -15.41 14.13 6.47
N ALA A 178 -15.50 13.61 5.25
CA ALA A 178 -16.82 13.26 4.71
C ALA A 178 -17.45 12.19 5.61
N PRO A 179 -18.63 12.46 6.19
CA PRO A 179 -19.30 11.49 7.04
C PRO A 179 -19.85 10.29 6.24
N ASP A 180 -20.01 10.45 4.95
CA ASP A 180 -20.52 9.44 4.01
C ASP A 180 -19.87 9.63 2.63
N ARG A 181 -18.75 8.95 2.40
CA ARG A 181 -18.00 9.04 1.15
C ARG A 181 -18.75 8.47 -0.04
N LEU A 182 -19.55 7.41 0.19
CA LEU A 182 -20.35 6.84 -0.88
C LEU A 182 -21.43 7.82 -1.37
N LYS A 183 -22.06 8.55 -0.45
CA LYS A 183 -23.01 9.62 -0.79
C LYS A 183 -22.31 10.71 -1.61
N LEU A 184 -21.14 11.17 -1.16
CA LEU A 184 -20.34 12.16 -1.87
C LEU A 184 -20.01 11.68 -3.31
N ALA A 185 -19.61 10.42 -3.49
CA ALA A 185 -19.35 9.82 -4.79
C ALA A 185 -20.63 9.71 -5.64
N ALA A 186 -21.76 9.34 -5.04
CA ALA A 186 -23.06 9.23 -5.71
C ALA A 186 -23.60 10.58 -6.19
N GLU A 187 -23.30 11.66 -5.46
CA GLU A 187 -23.73 13.03 -5.82
C GLU A 187 -22.86 13.68 -6.93
N THR A 188 -21.76 13.01 -7.33
CA THR A 188 -20.91 13.49 -8.44
C THR A 188 -21.62 13.32 -9.78
N THR A 189 -21.72 14.38 -10.56
CA THR A 189 -22.43 14.38 -11.85
C THR A 189 -21.55 13.79 -12.97
N PRO A 190 -22.06 12.83 -13.78
CA PRO A 190 -21.39 12.37 -14.99
C PRO A 190 -21.27 13.50 -16.02
N LYS A 191 -20.10 13.65 -16.64
CA LYS A 191 -19.85 14.65 -17.70
C LYS A 191 -19.59 14.04 -19.06
N VAL A 192 -19.10 12.82 -19.10
CA VAL A 192 -18.85 12.06 -20.32
C VAL A 192 -19.32 10.61 -20.14
N ALA A 193 -19.55 9.90 -21.25
CA ALA A 193 -19.95 8.50 -21.19
C ALA A 193 -18.86 7.65 -20.53
N PRO A 194 -19.22 6.65 -19.67
CA PRO A 194 -18.26 5.74 -19.06
C PRO A 194 -17.42 5.02 -20.13
N GLY A 195 -16.13 4.84 -19.83
CA GLY A 195 -15.17 4.18 -20.71
C GLY A 195 -14.55 5.07 -21.79
N THR A 196 -14.94 6.34 -21.90
CA THR A 196 -14.46 7.22 -23.00
C THR A 196 -13.24 8.06 -22.64
N THR A 197 -13.05 8.39 -21.38
CA THR A 197 -11.97 9.29 -20.93
C THR A 197 -11.37 8.77 -19.63
N PHE A 198 -10.05 8.72 -19.59
CA PHE A 198 -9.31 8.50 -18.36
C PHE A 198 -9.32 9.78 -17.51
N ASP A 199 -9.79 9.67 -16.25
CA ASP A 199 -9.76 10.76 -15.28
C ASP A 199 -9.43 10.20 -13.89
N TYR A 200 -8.23 10.51 -13.41
CA TYR A 200 -7.71 9.98 -12.14
C TYR A 200 -8.34 10.72 -10.96
N THR A 201 -9.39 10.16 -10.38
CA THR A 201 -10.10 10.72 -9.23
C THR A 201 -10.30 9.67 -8.14
N ASP A 202 -10.38 10.11 -6.87
CA ASP A 202 -10.61 9.22 -5.73
C ASP A 202 -12.09 8.85 -5.50
N VAL A 203 -13.01 9.39 -6.31
CA VAL A 203 -14.39 8.90 -6.40
C VAL A 203 -14.44 7.44 -6.89
N ASN A 204 -13.60 7.08 -7.87
CA ASN A 204 -13.54 5.72 -8.40
C ASN A 204 -13.22 4.67 -7.33
N PRO A 205 -12.15 4.79 -6.51
CA PRO A 205 -11.86 3.79 -5.47
C PRO A 205 -12.91 3.78 -4.34
N ILE A 206 -13.65 4.84 -4.10
CA ILE A 206 -14.79 4.80 -3.18
C ILE A 206 -15.90 3.91 -3.73
N LEU A 207 -16.27 4.09 -5.00
CA LEU A 207 -17.23 3.21 -5.68
C LEU A 207 -16.72 1.75 -5.70
N ALA A 208 -15.43 1.54 -5.96
CA ALA A 208 -14.82 0.21 -5.91
C ALA A 208 -14.94 -0.43 -4.53
N SER A 209 -14.62 0.31 -3.45
CA SER A 209 -14.71 -0.18 -2.08
C SER A 209 -16.11 -0.66 -1.73
N ALA A 210 -17.11 0.16 -2.07
CA ALA A 210 -18.50 -0.14 -1.77
C ALA A 210 -19.04 -1.31 -2.63
N THR A 211 -18.75 -1.33 -3.94
CA THR A 211 -19.21 -2.39 -4.86
C THR A 211 -18.58 -3.73 -4.50
N LEU A 212 -17.24 -3.78 -4.42
CA LEU A 212 -16.52 -5.02 -4.09
C LEU A 212 -16.81 -5.51 -2.66
N GLY A 213 -17.07 -4.59 -1.72
CA GLY A 213 -17.52 -4.95 -0.38
C GLY A 213 -18.90 -5.60 -0.38
N ALA A 214 -19.85 -5.08 -1.19
CA ALA A 214 -21.17 -5.68 -1.37
C ALA A 214 -21.06 -7.08 -2.02
N ASP A 215 -20.25 -7.25 -3.05
CA ASP A 215 -19.99 -8.53 -3.72
C ASP A 215 -19.30 -9.53 -2.77
N ALA A 216 -18.37 -9.02 -1.95
CA ALA A 216 -17.71 -9.83 -0.93
C ALA A 216 -18.63 -10.22 0.25
N GLY A 217 -19.78 -9.54 0.43
CA GLY A 217 -20.65 -9.72 1.61
C GLY A 217 -19.97 -9.32 2.91
N MET A 218 -18.89 -8.54 2.83
CA MET A 218 -18.11 -8.03 3.98
C MET A 218 -17.31 -6.80 3.55
N PRO A 219 -16.84 -5.95 4.48
CA PRO A 219 -15.97 -4.83 4.14
C PRO A 219 -14.75 -5.27 3.33
N LEU A 220 -14.40 -4.50 2.29
CA LEU A 220 -13.31 -4.87 1.36
C LEU A 220 -11.96 -5.10 2.06
N GLN A 221 -11.67 -4.34 3.12
CA GLN A 221 -10.45 -4.52 3.92
C GLN A 221 -10.40 -5.88 4.62
N ASP A 222 -11.54 -6.38 5.10
CA ASP A 222 -11.63 -7.70 5.74
C ASP A 222 -11.48 -8.81 4.69
N PHE A 223 -12.06 -8.62 3.50
CA PHE A 223 -11.85 -9.52 2.38
C PHE A 223 -10.37 -9.56 1.96
N ALA A 224 -9.73 -8.42 1.79
CA ALA A 224 -8.31 -8.33 1.45
C ALA A 224 -7.42 -8.98 2.52
N LYS A 225 -7.76 -8.78 3.80
CA LYS A 225 -7.09 -9.45 4.91
C LYS A 225 -7.12 -10.97 4.78
N GLU A 226 -8.29 -11.56 4.58
CA GLU A 226 -8.44 -13.01 4.53
C GLU A 226 -7.92 -13.64 3.23
N ARG A 227 -8.05 -12.92 2.10
CA ARG A 227 -7.79 -13.50 0.78
C ARG A 227 -6.43 -13.13 0.18
N LEU A 228 -5.83 -12.02 0.63
CA LEU A 228 -4.53 -11.55 0.16
C LEU A 228 -3.49 -11.56 1.29
N PHE A 229 -3.72 -10.81 2.37
CA PHE A 229 -2.67 -10.58 3.35
C PHE A 229 -2.33 -11.83 4.15
N LYS A 230 -3.32 -12.53 4.65
CA LYS A 230 -3.12 -13.74 5.45
C LYS A 230 -2.41 -14.87 4.68
N PRO A 231 -2.81 -15.22 3.43
CA PRO A 231 -2.08 -16.23 2.64
C PRO A 231 -0.65 -15.83 2.30
N MET A 232 -0.35 -14.53 2.22
CA MET A 232 0.98 -13.98 1.92
C MET A 232 1.81 -13.73 3.18
N GLY A 233 1.30 -14.07 4.37
CA GLY A 233 1.99 -13.82 5.64
C GLY A 233 2.20 -12.34 5.96
N MET A 234 1.31 -11.48 5.48
CA MET A 234 1.32 -10.04 5.74
C MET A 234 0.44 -9.78 6.98
N SER A 235 1.05 -9.79 8.15
CA SER A 235 0.35 -9.58 9.43
C SER A 235 0.58 -8.18 10.02
N HIS A 236 1.56 -7.45 9.49
CA HIS A 236 1.99 -6.15 10.01
C HIS A 236 1.52 -5.01 9.12
N TYR A 237 0.25 -4.65 9.24
CA TYR A 237 -0.36 -3.57 8.44
C TYR A 237 -1.43 -2.85 9.25
N THR A 238 -1.79 -1.64 8.81
CA THR A 238 -3.00 -0.94 9.20
C THR A 238 -3.72 -0.42 7.97
N TRP A 239 -5.05 -0.41 8.03
CA TRP A 239 -5.89 0.23 7.03
C TRP A 239 -6.93 1.06 7.77
N GLU A 240 -6.74 2.36 7.75
CA GLU A 240 -7.45 3.30 8.61
C GLU A 240 -8.32 4.28 7.80
N ARG A 241 -9.09 5.07 8.54
CA ARG A 241 -9.89 6.19 8.04
C ARG A 241 -11.18 5.77 7.33
N ALA A 242 -11.92 4.86 7.97
CA ALA A 242 -13.33 4.69 7.63
C ALA A 242 -14.11 6.00 7.85
N ASP A 243 -15.15 6.22 7.05
CA ASP A 243 -16.14 7.28 7.32
C ASP A 243 -17.13 6.85 8.41
N ASP A 244 -18.10 7.72 8.74
CA ASP A 244 -19.10 7.43 9.78
C ASP A 244 -20.06 6.29 9.41
N LYS A 245 -20.05 5.84 8.15
CA LYS A 245 -20.78 4.66 7.67
C LYS A 245 -19.94 3.38 7.65
N GLY A 246 -18.67 3.48 8.10
CA GLY A 246 -17.74 2.36 8.14
C GLY A 246 -17.08 2.03 6.80
N LEU A 247 -17.28 2.85 5.76
CA LEU A 247 -16.65 2.64 4.47
C LEU A 247 -15.21 3.16 4.50
N LEU A 248 -14.23 2.25 4.32
CA LEU A 248 -12.86 2.61 4.04
C LEU A 248 -12.71 3.02 2.56
N SER A 249 -11.90 4.03 2.32
CA SER A 249 -11.46 4.27 0.95
C SER A 249 -10.51 3.15 0.51
N SER A 250 -10.76 2.60 -0.65
CA SER A 250 -9.81 1.71 -1.31
C SER A 250 -8.77 2.45 -2.16
N GLY A 251 -8.73 3.77 -2.04
CA GLY A 251 -7.83 4.66 -2.76
C GLY A 251 -6.58 5.08 -1.98
N TRP A 252 -6.63 5.02 -0.63
CA TRP A 252 -5.56 5.42 0.29
C TRP A 252 -5.78 4.84 1.71
N GLY A 253 -4.84 5.11 2.63
CA GLY A 253 -4.98 4.79 4.06
C GLY A 253 -4.43 3.42 4.45
N LEU A 254 -4.03 2.58 3.50
CA LEU A 254 -3.32 1.34 3.79
C LEU A 254 -1.85 1.65 4.10
N ARG A 255 -1.32 0.99 5.12
CA ARG A 255 0.09 1.05 5.52
C ARG A 255 0.68 -0.35 5.52
N LEU A 256 1.83 -0.49 4.88
CA LEU A 256 2.59 -1.74 4.82
C LEU A 256 4.07 -1.49 5.08
N ARG A 257 4.77 -2.55 5.49
CA ARG A 257 6.23 -2.58 5.44
C ARG A 257 6.70 -2.58 3.98
N ALA A 258 7.88 -2.04 3.72
CA ALA A 258 8.45 -2.08 2.37
C ALA A 258 8.60 -3.52 1.83
N VAL A 259 8.91 -4.48 2.70
CA VAL A 259 8.99 -5.90 2.33
C VAL A 259 7.62 -6.48 1.94
N ASP A 260 6.53 -6.03 2.56
CA ASP A 260 5.18 -6.46 2.18
C ASP A 260 4.73 -5.81 0.87
N MET A 261 5.16 -4.58 0.58
CA MET A 261 5.02 -3.99 -0.76
C MET A 261 5.74 -4.83 -1.82
N ALA A 262 6.94 -5.32 -1.52
CA ALA A 262 7.67 -6.21 -2.43
C ALA A 262 6.93 -7.53 -2.66
N LYS A 263 6.24 -8.09 -1.66
CA LYS A 263 5.38 -9.28 -1.83
C LYS A 263 4.26 -9.03 -2.83
N LEU A 264 3.60 -7.86 -2.78
CA LEU A 264 2.58 -7.50 -3.77
C LEU A 264 3.16 -7.45 -5.19
N GLY A 265 4.33 -6.83 -5.36
CA GLY A 265 5.04 -6.82 -6.65
C GLY A 265 5.43 -8.22 -7.12
N GLN A 266 5.93 -9.05 -6.22
CA GLN A 266 6.29 -10.45 -6.52
C GLN A 266 5.07 -11.27 -6.91
N LEU A 267 3.92 -11.07 -6.25
CA LEU A 267 2.66 -11.70 -6.63
C LEU A 267 2.29 -11.40 -8.08
N VAL A 268 2.41 -10.14 -8.49
CA VAL A 268 2.17 -9.72 -9.89
C VAL A 268 3.19 -10.34 -10.83
N LEU A 269 4.47 -10.26 -10.49
CA LEU A 269 5.57 -10.83 -11.29
C LEU A 269 5.39 -12.33 -11.57
N THR A 270 4.87 -13.08 -10.59
CA THR A 270 4.69 -14.54 -10.67
C THR A 270 3.31 -14.94 -11.20
N GLY A 271 2.57 -14.02 -11.83
CA GLY A 271 1.25 -14.28 -12.36
C GLY A 271 0.22 -14.68 -11.31
N GLY A 272 0.29 -14.02 -10.15
CA GLY A 272 -0.66 -14.21 -9.05
C GLY A 272 -0.35 -15.39 -8.13
N ARG A 273 0.85 -15.95 -8.18
CA ARG A 273 1.29 -17.06 -7.31
C ARG A 273 2.17 -16.56 -6.18
N TRP A 274 1.94 -17.08 -4.98
CA TRP A 274 2.75 -16.87 -3.80
C TRP A 274 2.96 -18.19 -3.07
N ASP A 275 4.21 -18.51 -2.76
CA ASP A 275 4.59 -19.75 -2.05
C ASP A 275 3.90 -21.01 -2.65
N GLY A 276 3.96 -21.15 -3.97
CA GLY A 276 3.36 -22.25 -4.71
C GLY A 276 1.82 -22.21 -4.86
N LYS A 277 1.12 -21.32 -4.15
CA LYS A 277 -0.34 -21.18 -4.18
C LYS A 277 -0.77 -20.09 -5.17
N GLN A 278 -1.85 -20.32 -5.91
CA GLN A 278 -2.51 -19.30 -6.71
C GLN A 278 -3.38 -18.45 -5.78
N ILE A 279 -3.03 -17.17 -5.62
CA ILE A 279 -3.78 -16.20 -4.79
C ILE A 279 -4.82 -15.48 -5.65
N VAL A 280 -4.44 -15.08 -6.86
CA VAL A 280 -5.31 -14.49 -7.89
C VAL A 280 -4.90 -15.08 -9.23
N SER A 281 -5.83 -15.26 -10.17
CA SER A 281 -5.52 -15.94 -11.43
C SER A 281 -4.50 -15.21 -12.28
N GLN A 282 -3.71 -15.95 -13.04
CA GLN A 282 -2.78 -15.36 -14.02
C GLN A 282 -3.54 -14.58 -15.11
N ALA A 283 -4.76 -15.01 -15.44
CA ALA A 283 -5.62 -14.30 -16.37
C ALA A 283 -5.95 -12.90 -15.85
N TRP A 284 -6.32 -12.80 -14.58
CA TRP A 284 -6.58 -11.50 -13.96
C TRP A 284 -5.34 -10.61 -13.90
N VAL A 285 -4.19 -11.17 -13.50
CA VAL A 285 -2.94 -10.38 -13.48
C VAL A 285 -2.65 -9.78 -14.86
N ARG A 286 -2.78 -10.56 -15.94
CA ARG A 286 -2.64 -10.04 -17.29
C ARG A 286 -3.67 -8.95 -17.62
N THR A 287 -4.92 -9.15 -17.21
CA THR A 287 -6.00 -8.18 -17.48
C THR A 287 -5.77 -6.87 -16.74
N MET A 288 -5.43 -6.92 -15.44
CA MET A 288 -5.27 -5.69 -14.66
C MET A 288 -4.02 -4.89 -15.01
N THR A 289 -3.00 -5.54 -15.59
CA THR A 289 -1.75 -4.89 -16.02
C THR A 289 -1.70 -4.62 -17.53
N ALA A 290 -2.79 -4.83 -18.26
CA ALA A 290 -2.92 -4.45 -19.67
C ALA A 290 -3.55 -3.06 -19.80
N PRO A 291 -3.27 -2.31 -20.90
CA PRO A 291 -3.94 -1.06 -21.18
C PRO A 291 -5.47 -1.20 -21.16
N ALA A 292 -6.16 -0.29 -20.46
CA ALA A 292 -7.61 -0.27 -20.35
C ALA A 292 -8.18 1.05 -20.90
N SER A 293 -8.35 2.09 -20.07
CA SER A 293 -8.88 3.39 -20.51
C SER A 293 -7.83 4.31 -21.13
N ALA A 294 -6.55 4.03 -20.90
CA ALA A 294 -5.41 4.75 -21.47
C ALA A 294 -4.26 3.77 -21.76
N PRO A 295 -3.38 4.08 -22.74
CA PRO A 295 -2.25 3.18 -23.07
C PRO A 295 -1.30 2.91 -21.93
N TRP A 296 -1.26 3.80 -20.94
CA TRP A 296 -0.37 3.75 -19.79
C TRP A 296 -1.07 3.34 -18.49
N TYR A 297 -2.33 2.87 -18.54
CA TYR A 297 -3.10 2.56 -17.34
C TYR A 297 -4.03 1.36 -17.54
N GLY A 298 -3.88 0.39 -16.65
CA GLY A 298 -4.76 -0.78 -16.54
C GLY A 298 -5.81 -0.61 -15.44
N TYR A 299 -6.07 -1.68 -14.68
CA TYR A 299 -6.94 -1.60 -13.50
C TYR A 299 -6.11 -1.26 -12.27
N TYR A 300 -6.03 0.04 -11.98
CA TYR A 300 -5.23 0.64 -10.90
C TYR A 300 -3.71 0.37 -11.00
N TRP A 301 -3.20 -0.10 -12.14
CA TRP A 301 -1.77 -0.28 -12.42
C TRP A 301 -1.31 0.64 -13.54
N TRP A 302 -0.17 1.28 -13.32
CA TRP A 302 0.52 2.07 -14.34
C TRP A 302 1.38 1.15 -15.22
N ILE A 303 1.61 1.53 -16.47
CA ILE A 303 2.22 0.68 -17.48
C ILE A 303 3.24 1.50 -18.28
N ASN A 304 4.46 0.97 -18.44
CA ASN A 304 5.51 1.48 -19.34
C ASN A 304 5.82 2.98 -19.17
N ASP A 305 6.02 3.42 -17.93
CA ASP A 305 6.28 4.82 -17.63
C ASP A 305 7.59 5.06 -16.86
N ILE A 306 8.11 4.03 -16.20
CA ILE A 306 9.35 4.12 -15.41
C ILE A 306 10.57 3.71 -16.23
N VAL A 307 10.48 2.63 -17.00
CA VAL A 307 11.56 2.07 -17.79
C VAL A 307 11.38 2.40 -19.27
N ALA A 308 12.41 2.98 -19.89
CA ALA A 308 12.36 3.38 -21.30
C ALA A 308 12.62 2.24 -22.29
N THR A 309 13.28 1.16 -21.85
CA THR A 309 13.88 0.16 -22.75
C THR A 309 13.22 -1.22 -22.73
N GLU A 310 12.35 -1.48 -21.75
CA GLU A 310 11.68 -2.77 -21.59
C GLU A 310 10.30 -2.60 -20.92
N PRO A 311 9.36 -3.53 -21.14
CA PRO A 311 8.04 -3.48 -20.51
C PRO A 311 8.13 -3.54 -18.99
N GLU A 312 7.33 -2.71 -18.34
CA GLU A 312 7.16 -2.73 -16.90
C GLU A 312 5.71 -2.39 -16.49
N THR A 313 5.34 -2.77 -15.29
CA THR A 313 4.13 -2.26 -14.63
C THR A 313 4.47 -1.80 -13.22
N HIS A 314 3.78 -0.75 -12.76
CA HIS A 314 4.09 -0.22 -11.44
C HIS A 314 2.86 0.28 -10.69
N ALA A 315 2.98 0.27 -9.36
CA ALA A 315 2.12 0.98 -8.44
C ALA A 315 2.80 2.28 -8.03
N MET A 316 2.01 3.35 -7.93
CA MET A 316 2.50 4.67 -7.56
C MET A 316 1.63 5.30 -6.47
N GLY A 317 2.28 5.81 -5.43
CA GLY A 317 1.65 6.56 -4.34
C GLY A 317 2.25 7.96 -4.16
N PHE A 318 1.47 8.83 -3.56
CA PHE A 318 1.84 10.21 -3.24
C PHE A 318 3.21 10.26 -2.54
N LYS A 319 3.99 11.32 -2.78
CA LYS A 319 5.34 11.55 -2.23
C LYS A 319 6.39 10.49 -2.62
N GLY A 320 6.12 9.63 -3.62
CA GLY A 320 7.11 8.72 -4.17
C GLY A 320 7.13 7.34 -3.50
N GLN A 321 5.98 6.77 -3.24
CA GLN A 321 5.85 5.35 -2.96
C GLN A 321 5.77 4.61 -4.30
N PHE A 322 6.59 3.58 -4.51
CA PHE A 322 6.59 2.80 -5.75
C PHE A 322 6.76 1.30 -5.49
N ILE A 323 6.04 0.50 -6.28
CA ILE A 323 6.34 -0.91 -6.52
C ILE A 323 6.52 -1.02 -8.04
N VAL A 324 7.73 -1.34 -8.53
CA VAL A 324 8.01 -1.50 -9.95
C VAL A 324 8.29 -2.97 -10.22
N VAL A 325 7.56 -3.54 -11.17
CA VAL A 325 7.67 -4.94 -11.58
C VAL A 325 8.36 -4.98 -12.94
N LEU A 326 9.47 -5.70 -13.02
CA LEU A 326 10.32 -5.84 -14.21
C LEU A 326 10.29 -7.30 -14.68
N PRO A 327 9.32 -7.70 -15.53
CA PRO A 327 9.15 -9.10 -15.93
C PRO A 327 10.37 -9.69 -16.64
N GLU A 328 10.99 -8.95 -17.56
CA GLU A 328 12.16 -9.39 -18.31
C GLU A 328 13.40 -9.58 -17.44
N ARG A 329 13.43 -8.93 -16.28
CA ARG A 329 14.52 -9.04 -15.29
C ARG A 329 14.19 -10.01 -14.17
N ASN A 330 12.98 -10.56 -14.12
CA ASN A 330 12.49 -11.33 -12.97
C ASN A 330 12.82 -10.60 -11.65
N ALA A 331 12.43 -9.31 -11.59
CA ALA A 331 12.78 -8.43 -10.48
C ALA A 331 11.61 -7.53 -10.05
N VAL A 332 11.61 -7.17 -8.77
CA VAL A 332 10.70 -6.20 -8.17
C VAL A 332 11.51 -5.17 -7.40
N LEU A 333 11.14 -3.92 -7.58
CA LEU A 333 11.72 -2.78 -6.86
C LEU A 333 10.66 -2.16 -5.97
N VAL A 334 11.06 -1.73 -4.80
CA VAL A 334 10.21 -0.93 -3.90
C VAL A 334 10.96 0.32 -3.50
N MET A 335 10.29 1.46 -3.59
CA MET A 335 10.77 2.71 -3.01
C MET A 335 9.69 3.30 -2.11
N THR A 336 10.07 3.71 -0.91
CA THR A 336 9.27 4.61 -0.08
C THR A 336 10.02 5.92 0.13
N SER A 337 9.32 7.03 0.07
CA SER A 337 9.95 8.35 0.16
C SER A 337 8.98 9.44 0.63
N MET A 338 9.53 10.63 0.90
CA MET A 338 8.78 11.86 1.14
C MET A 338 9.26 12.95 0.15
N LEU A 339 9.44 12.56 -1.10
CA LEU A 339 9.86 13.48 -2.15
C LEU A 339 8.76 14.49 -2.49
N PRO A 340 9.11 15.74 -2.80
CA PRO A 340 8.15 16.74 -3.21
C PRO A 340 7.39 16.31 -4.47
N ILE A 341 6.11 16.70 -4.54
CA ILE A 341 5.29 16.56 -5.74
C ILE A 341 5.14 17.93 -6.36
N GLU A 342 5.81 18.11 -7.47
CA GLU A 342 5.75 19.31 -8.30
C GLU A 342 5.62 18.86 -9.75
N GLY A 343 4.70 19.45 -10.49
CA GLY A 343 4.40 19.08 -11.87
C GLY A 343 3.18 18.17 -12.02
N GLY A 344 2.99 17.66 -13.22
CA GLY A 344 1.91 16.73 -13.54
C GLY A 344 2.09 15.37 -12.87
N LEU A 345 1.03 14.58 -12.84
CA LEU A 345 1.02 13.29 -12.14
C LEU A 345 2.14 12.34 -12.61
N ARG A 346 2.43 12.31 -13.91
CA ARG A 346 3.45 11.43 -14.52
C ARG A 346 4.83 12.12 -14.69
N GLU A 347 4.91 13.42 -14.58
CA GLU A 347 6.10 14.25 -14.72
C GLU A 347 6.57 14.86 -13.41
N SER A 348 5.98 14.45 -12.30
CA SER A 348 6.33 14.97 -10.98
C SER A 348 7.75 14.58 -10.57
N ARG A 349 8.36 15.35 -9.68
CA ARG A 349 9.75 15.12 -9.22
C ARG A 349 9.99 13.72 -8.69
N ASN A 350 9.04 13.14 -7.99
CA ASN A 350 9.14 11.77 -7.48
C ASN A 350 9.15 10.72 -8.60
N VAL A 351 8.39 10.92 -9.69
CA VAL A 351 8.42 10.05 -10.88
C VAL A 351 9.74 10.19 -11.61
N LEU A 352 10.23 11.40 -11.80
CA LEU A 352 11.55 11.62 -12.40
C LEU A 352 12.69 11.01 -11.56
N ALA A 353 12.57 11.08 -10.22
CA ALA A 353 13.55 10.48 -9.34
C ALA A 353 13.60 8.95 -9.47
N ILE A 354 12.45 8.26 -9.43
CA ILE A 354 12.42 6.80 -9.59
C ILE A 354 12.87 6.37 -10.99
N ARG A 355 12.48 7.10 -12.05
CA ARG A 355 12.97 6.84 -13.41
C ARG A 355 14.50 6.88 -13.47
N ARG A 356 15.11 7.92 -12.90
CA ARG A 356 16.58 8.04 -12.82
C ARG A 356 17.18 6.88 -12.02
N MET A 357 16.66 6.58 -10.84
CA MET A 357 17.17 5.52 -9.97
C MET A 357 17.13 4.16 -10.67
N VAL A 358 16.04 3.88 -11.37
CA VAL A 358 15.88 2.60 -12.09
C VAL A 358 16.79 2.55 -13.31
N ASN A 359 16.74 3.55 -14.20
CA ASN A 359 17.45 3.50 -15.48
C ASN A 359 18.98 3.65 -15.33
N ASP A 360 19.45 4.50 -14.40
CA ASP A 360 20.89 4.81 -14.28
C ASP A 360 21.61 3.85 -13.33
N TYR A 361 20.91 3.17 -12.43
CA TYR A 361 21.54 2.33 -11.40
C TYR A 361 20.99 0.90 -11.34
N VAL A 362 19.66 0.71 -11.25
CA VAL A 362 19.13 -0.65 -11.04
C VAL A 362 19.23 -1.50 -12.31
N LEU A 363 18.81 -0.99 -13.46
CA LEU A 363 18.94 -1.72 -14.72
C LEU A 363 20.39 -2.06 -15.06
N PRO A 364 21.38 -1.15 -14.91
CA PRO A 364 22.78 -1.51 -15.06
C PRO A 364 23.24 -2.61 -14.09
N ALA A 365 22.78 -2.58 -12.83
CA ALA A 365 23.10 -3.65 -11.87
C ALA A 365 22.55 -5.00 -12.33
N LEU A 366 21.31 -5.04 -12.79
CA LEU A 366 20.63 -6.26 -13.26
C LEU A 366 21.15 -6.78 -14.62
N SER A 367 21.76 -5.92 -15.44
CA SER A 367 22.22 -6.25 -16.78
C SER A 367 23.69 -6.69 -16.82
N ASN A 368 24.48 -6.40 -15.79
CA ASN A 368 25.94 -6.54 -15.81
C ASN A 368 26.42 -7.89 -15.27
N GLN A 369 25.81 -8.99 -15.72
CA GLN A 369 26.07 -10.35 -15.22
C GLN A 369 27.55 -10.76 -15.35
N ALA A 370 28.24 -10.35 -16.42
CA ALA A 370 29.65 -10.66 -16.64
C ALA A 370 30.58 -10.09 -15.54
N HIS A 371 30.15 -9.05 -14.87
CA HIS A 371 30.85 -8.38 -13.76
C HIS A 371 30.35 -8.74 -12.39
N ALA A 372 29.29 -9.55 -12.28
CA ALA A 372 28.68 -9.96 -11.02
C ALA A 372 29.47 -11.08 -10.31
N LYS A 373 30.80 -10.88 -10.13
CA LYS A 373 31.61 -11.84 -9.37
C LYS A 373 31.61 -11.49 -7.89
N PRO A 374 31.19 -12.41 -7.00
CA PRO A 374 31.26 -12.18 -5.56
C PRO A 374 32.71 -12.00 -5.11
N THR A 375 32.97 -10.93 -4.38
CA THR A 375 34.25 -10.69 -3.72
C THR A 375 34.05 -10.12 -2.33
N PRO A 376 34.92 -10.40 -1.36
CA PRO A 376 34.83 -9.81 -0.02
C PRO A 376 34.81 -8.27 -0.06
N ALA A 377 35.53 -7.66 -0.99
CA ALA A 377 35.57 -6.21 -1.14
C ALA A 377 34.20 -5.62 -1.55
N ARG A 378 33.45 -6.27 -2.44
CA ARG A 378 32.11 -5.82 -2.84
C ARG A 378 31.10 -5.95 -1.70
N HIS A 379 31.09 -7.08 -1.02
CA HIS A 379 30.23 -7.27 0.16
C HIS A 379 30.51 -6.23 1.24
N LYS A 380 31.79 -5.93 1.50
CA LYS A 380 32.20 -4.91 2.47
C LYS A 380 31.77 -3.50 1.99
N ALA A 381 31.91 -3.18 0.70
CA ALA A 381 31.51 -1.90 0.15
C ALA A 381 30.00 -1.69 0.27
N LEU A 382 29.19 -2.69 -0.10
CA LEU A 382 27.75 -2.65 0.03
C LEU A 382 27.31 -2.52 1.50
N ALA A 383 27.84 -3.36 2.39
CA ALA A 383 27.50 -3.31 3.81
C ALA A 383 27.82 -1.95 4.43
N ARG A 384 29.00 -1.38 4.11
CA ARG A 384 29.40 -0.05 4.58
C ARG A 384 28.47 1.03 4.08
N GLU A 385 28.07 0.99 2.79
CA GLU A 385 27.16 2.00 2.23
C GLU A 385 25.77 1.92 2.86
N LEU A 386 25.24 0.71 3.09
CA LEU A 386 23.95 0.54 3.79
C LEU A 386 24.00 1.05 5.23
N GLU A 387 25.13 0.87 5.91
CA GLU A 387 25.38 1.45 7.25
C GLU A 387 25.37 2.99 7.19
N LEU A 388 26.07 3.60 6.23
CA LEU A 388 26.05 5.05 6.04
C LEU A 388 24.62 5.55 5.70
N ALA A 389 23.86 4.82 4.92
CA ALA A 389 22.47 5.14 4.61
C ALA A 389 21.58 5.13 5.85
N SER A 390 21.80 4.17 6.77
CA SER A 390 21.04 4.07 8.03
C SER A 390 21.32 5.20 9.01
N GLN A 391 22.34 6.00 8.78
CA GLN A 391 22.70 7.20 9.55
C GLN A 391 22.29 8.51 8.86
N HIS A 392 21.71 8.43 7.66
CA HIS A 392 21.37 9.59 6.84
C HIS A 392 19.85 9.75 6.73
N GLN A 393 19.37 10.94 7.07
CA GLN A 393 18.00 11.37 6.82
C GLN A 393 18.00 12.39 5.68
N GLY A 394 17.32 12.09 4.59
CA GLY A 394 17.14 13.02 3.49
C GLY A 394 16.25 14.20 3.86
N LYS A 395 16.35 15.27 3.08
CA LYS A 395 15.53 16.47 3.24
C LYS A 395 14.75 16.73 1.96
N SER A 396 13.44 16.61 2.03
CA SER A 396 12.55 16.89 0.91
C SER A 396 11.81 18.22 1.04
N GLY A 397 11.89 18.86 2.22
CA GLY A 397 11.00 19.96 2.58
C GLY A 397 9.57 19.52 2.91
N ALA A 398 9.25 18.25 2.72
CA ALA A 398 7.97 17.70 3.14
C ALA A 398 7.94 17.52 4.66
N PRO A 399 6.82 17.84 5.35
CA PRO A 399 6.69 17.52 6.77
C PRO A 399 6.85 16.02 6.99
N ALA A 400 7.41 15.63 8.14
CA ALA A 400 7.42 14.23 8.56
C ALA A 400 5.96 13.73 8.56
N ASP A 401 5.71 12.58 7.96
CA ASP A 401 4.39 11.97 8.05
C ASP A 401 4.26 11.37 9.46
N PRO A 402 3.44 11.97 10.35
CA PRO A 402 3.30 11.48 11.73
C PRO A 402 2.72 10.06 11.80
N THR A 403 2.28 9.57 10.67
CA THR A 403 1.64 8.26 10.52
C THR A 403 2.59 7.17 10.02
N ASP A 404 3.87 7.50 9.74
CA ASP A 404 4.89 6.53 9.34
C ASP A 404 5.31 5.59 10.50
N THR A 405 4.99 5.92 11.74
CA THR A 405 5.24 5.04 12.87
C THR A 405 4.14 3.99 13.00
N PRO A 406 4.48 2.70 13.21
CA PRO A 406 3.47 1.70 13.55
C PRO A 406 2.74 2.14 14.81
N LYS A 407 1.43 2.21 14.78
CA LYS A 407 0.66 2.16 16.02
C LYS A 407 0.80 0.73 16.53
N LEU A 408 1.54 0.57 17.61
CA LEU A 408 1.66 -0.68 18.35
C LEU A 408 0.32 -1.07 18.97
#